data_ea3455314307daeb006a148daa6a19fa
#
_entry.id   ea3455314307daeb006a148daa6a19fa
#
_cell.length_a   1.000
_cell.length_b   1.000
_cell.length_c   1.000
_cell.angle_alpha   90.00
_cell.angle_beta   90.00
_cell.angle_gamma   90.00
#
_symmetry.space_group_name_H-M   'P 1'
#
loop_
_entity.id
_entity.type
_entity.pdbx_description
1 polymer ?
#
loop_
_entity_poly.entity_id
_entity_poly.type
_entity_poly.pdbx_seq_one_letter_code
_entity_poly.pdbx_strand_id
1 'polypeptide(L)'
;HATFPGGLDSKGALTSGAGIKAYNFASATAGIQKARQKTIYEGLWNDCDTRWILRMWQLRHFDLENSNIAEGCTNYNYQYMAALPEENVKRVLLSASQAAGFIVGSTVSVGDMGAQSNKDRWNAWMRNLADLVKVSSIEKVTVNGTEYTAINLDISGTVTTTATTCISTMPWHSGATEALPGHKDGCTFSLTAGKTPLRVAGVEVLDGSYTIGLDPLYDTTANEAGGFDYTVYQCRDSQKLSGSITA
;
A
#
# COMPACT_ATOMS: atom_id res chain seq x y z
N HIS A 1 -2.53 -18.87 -0.98
CA HIS A 1 -2.69 -17.42 -0.70
C HIS A 1 -3.36 -16.72 -1.86
N ALA A 2 -4.13 -15.68 -1.57
CA ALA A 2 -4.64 -14.79 -2.58
C ALA A 2 -3.50 -13.95 -3.19
N THR A 3 -3.56 -13.71 -4.49
CA THR A 3 -2.52 -12.90 -5.18
C THR A 3 -2.57 -11.44 -4.75
N PHE A 4 -3.76 -10.90 -4.55
CA PHE A 4 -3.96 -9.47 -4.28
C PHE A 4 -4.54 -9.22 -2.90
N PRO A 5 -4.28 -8.04 -2.31
CA PRO A 5 -4.96 -7.59 -1.10
C PRO A 5 -6.48 -7.65 -1.23
N GLY A 6 -7.15 -7.94 -0.12
CA GLY A 6 -8.59 -8.11 -0.09
C GLY A 6 -9.37 -6.82 -0.28
N GLY A 7 -10.40 -6.89 -1.11
CA GLY A 7 -11.44 -5.88 -1.26
C GLY A 7 -12.81 -6.52 -1.19
N LEU A 8 -13.88 -5.79 -1.45
CA LEU A 8 -15.23 -6.32 -1.45
C LEU A 8 -15.74 -6.52 -2.89
N ASP A 9 -16.40 -7.64 -3.14
CA ASP A 9 -17.13 -7.87 -4.38
C ASP A 9 -18.49 -7.13 -4.39
N SER A 10 -19.23 -7.26 -5.47
CA SER A 10 -20.56 -6.64 -5.61
C SER A 10 -21.60 -7.11 -4.59
N LYS A 11 -21.36 -8.24 -3.94
CA LYS A 11 -22.20 -8.79 -2.88
C LYS A 11 -21.71 -8.41 -1.48
N GLY A 12 -20.63 -7.65 -1.40
CA GLY A 12 -20.01 -7.23 -0.15
C GLY A 12 -19.21 -8.34 0.56
N ALA A 13 -18.88 -9.43 -0.12
CA ALA A 13 -17.99 -10.46 0.39
C ALA A 13 -16.52 -10.14 0.07
N LEU A 14 -15.61 -10.56 0.94
CA LEU A 14 -14.19 -10.38 0.71
C LEU A 14 -13.74 -11.13 -0.54
N THR A 15 -12.98 -10.48 -1.38
CA THR A 15 -12.47 -11.05 -2.63
C THR A 15 -11.06 -10.54 -2.92
N SER A 16 -10.35 -11.26 -3.78
CA SER A 16 -9.04 -10.86 -4.28
C SER A 16 -9.11 -10.71 -5.81
N GLY A 17 -8.69 -9.58 -6.30
CA GLY A 17 -8.65 -9.27 -7.73
C GLY A 17 -7.89 -7.97 -7.98
N ALA A 18 -7.37 -7.79 -9.18
CA ALA A 18 -6.71 -6.54 -9.56
C ALA A 18 -7.72 -5.40 -9.73
N GLY A 19 -7.34 -4.18 -9.38
CA GLY A 19 -8.16 -2.99 -9.51
C GLY A 19 -9.29 -2.86 -8.47
N ILE A 20 -9.30 -3.70 -7.43
CA ILE A 20 -10.32 -3.64 -6.39
C ILE A 20 -9.82 -2.75 -5.25
N LYS A 21 -10.68 -1.82 -4.82
CA LYS A 21 -10.39 -0.97 -3.68
C LYS A 21 -10.22 -1.81 -2.42
N ALA A 22 -9.12 -1.58 -1.70
CA ALA A 22 -8.84 -2.29 -0.46
C ALA A 22 -9.97 -2.11 0.56
N TYR A 23 -10.35 -3.20 1.23
CA TYR A 23 -11.29 -3.16 2.35
C TYR A 23 -10.54 -2.66 3.58
N ASN A 24 -10.83 -1.44 3.97
CA ASN A 24 -10.14 -0.73 5.05
C ASN A 24 -11.14 -0.15 6.06
N PHE A 25 -10.63 0.41 7.15
CA PHE A 25 -11.41 0.98 8.27
C PHE A 25 -12.39 -0.01 8.90
N ALA A 26 -12.04 -1.28 8.88
CA ALA A 26 -12.85 -2.34 9.46
C ALA A 26 -12.20 -2.89 10.74
N SER A 27 -13.01 -3.32 11.69
CA SER A 27 -12.51 -4.08 12.81
C SER A 27 -12.02 -5.47 12.37
N ALA A 28 -11.14 -6.08 13.15
CA ALA A 28 -10.69 -7.44 12.94
C ALA A 28 -11.88 -8.42 12.79
N THR A 29 -12.85 -8.30 13.69
CA THR A 29 -14.10 -9.08 13.66
C THR A 29 -14.84 -8.93 12.34
N ALA A 30 -15.05 -7.69 11.88
CA ALA A 30 -15.72 -7.43 10.60
C ALA A 30 -14.95 -8.03 9.41
N GLY A 31 -13.61 -7.94 9.41
CA GLY A 31 -12.77 -8.55 8.39
C GLY A 31 -12.91 -10.08 8.36
N ILE A 32 -12.85 -10.74 9.51
CA ILE A 32 -13.03 -12.20 9.63
C ILE A 32 -14.42 -12.62 9.12
N GLN A 33 -15.46 -11.90 9.53
CA GLN A 33 -16.83 -12.19 9.09
C GLN A 33 -16.96 -12.07 7.56
N LYS A 34 -16.34 -11.04 6.97
CA LYS A 34 -16.34 -10.85 5.51
C LYS A 34 -15.57 -11.94 4.76
N ALA A 35 -14.42 -12.35 5.29
CA ALA A 35 -13.65 -13.44 4.70
C ALA A 35 -14.46 -14.75 4.70
N ARG A 36 -15.21 -15.01 5.75
CA ARG A 36 -15.99 -16.25 5.91
C ARG A 36 -17.33 -16.29 5.20
N GLN A 37 -17.74 -15.22 4.55
CA GLN A 37 -19.00 -15.22 3.79
C GLN A 37 -19.01 -16.20 2.62
N LYS A 38 -17.85 -16.54 2.05
CA LYS A 38 -17.74 -17.50 0.95
C LYS A 38 -17.47 -18.91 1.44
N THR A 39 -16.55 -19.07 2.37
CA THR A 39 -16.17 -20.37 2.93
C THR A 39 -15.47 -20.21 4.28
N ILE A 40 -15.61 -21.24 5.11
CA ILE A 40 -14.91 -21.30 6.42
C ILE A 40 -13.38 -21.42 6.28
N TYR A 41 -12.88 -21.72 5.09
CA TYR A 41 -11.43 -21.86 4.82
C TYR A 41 -10.77 -20.52 4.44
N GLU A 42 -11.55 -19.49 4.15
CA GLU A 42 -11.01 -18.16 3.92
C GLU A 42 -10.78 -17.44 5.24
N GLY A 43 -9.65 -16.78 5.34
CA GLY A 43 -9.23 -16.03 6.52
C GLY A 43 -8.49 -14.76 6.12
N LEU A 44 -8.14 -13.97 7.10
CA LEU A 44 -7.28 -12.83 6.93
C LEU A 44 -5.81 -13.25 7.06
N TRP A 45 -4.95 -12.39 6.56
CA TRP A 45 -3.50 -12.52 6.67
C TRP A 45 -3.07 -12.67 8.15
N ASN A 46 -2.18 -13.61 8.43
CA ASN A 46 -1.73 -13.91 9.77
C ASN A 46 -0.18 -13.93 9.87
N ASP A 47 0.35 -14.12 11.07
CA ASP A 47 1.79 -14.18 11.31
C ASP A 47 2.50 -15.28 10.49
N CYS A 48 1.84 -16.44 10.31
CA CYS A 48 2.40 -17.50 9.48
C CYS A 48 2.54 -17.07 8.03
N ASP A 49 1.57 -16.32 7.50
CA ASP A 49 1.61 -15.76 6.14
C ASP A 49 2.75 -14.77 6.01
N THR A 50 2.89 -13.86 6.98
CA THR A 50 4.00 -12.89 7.03
C THR A 50 5.35 -13.58 7.05
N ARG A 51 5.51 -14.57 7.91
CA ARG A 51 6.76 -15.34 8.00
C ARG A 51 7.06 -16.12 6.72
N TRP A 52 6.03 -16.67 6.08
CA TRP A 52 6.19 -17.38 4.82
C TRP A 52 6.71 -16.44 3.73
N ILE A 53 6.07 -15.27 3.53
CA ILE A 53 6.51 -14.25 2.57
C ILE A 53 7.95 -13.82 2.84
N LEU A 54 8.28 -13.51 4.11
CA LEU A 54 9.62 -13.10 4.49
C LEU A 54 10.65 -14.20 4.18
N ARG A 55 10.35 -15.47 4.49
CA ARG A 55 11.26 -16.60 4.18
C ARG A 55 11.44 -16.78 2.68
N MET A 56 10.37 -16.65 1.89
CA MET A 56 10.46 -16.73 0.43
C MET A 56 11.33 -15.61 -0.13
N TRP A 57 11.20 -14.40 0.41
CA TRP A 57 12.04 -13.26 0.05
C TRP A 57 13.52 -13.52 0.38
N GLN A 58 13.82 -13.92 1.61
CA GLN A 58 15.17 -14.23 2.07
C GLN A 58 15.83 -15.34 1.24
N LEU A 59 15.10 -16.41 0.94
CA LEU A 59 15.58 -17.50 0.07
C LEU A 59 15.86 -17.03 -1.36
N ARG A 60 15.08 -16.07 -1.86
CA ARG A 60 15.26 -15.52 -3.21
C ARG A 60 16.48 -14.64 -3.32
N HIS A 61 16.71 -13.79 -2.33
CA HIS A 61 17.70 -12.71 -2.41
C HIS A 61 18.95 -12.97 -1.56
N PHE A 62 18.94 -13.97 -0.71
CA PHE A 62 20.02 -14.29 0.22
C PHE A 62 20.41 -13.12 1.14
N ASP A 63 19.43 -12.28 1.46
CA ASP A 63 19.59 -11.13 2.35
C ASP A 63 18.53 -11.20 3.47
N LEU A 64 18.93 -10.84 4.69
CA LEU A 64 18.04 -10.78 5.84
C LEU A 64 17.35 -9.43 5.97
N GLU A 65 17.90 -8.40 5.34
CA GLU A 65 17.39 -7.04 5.35
C GLU A 65 16.73 -6.72 4.00
N ASN A 66 15.40 -6.67 3.97
CA ASN A 66 14.65 -6.46 2.74
C ASN A 66 14.87 -5.06 2.15
N SER A 67 15.18 -4.06 2.96
CA SER A 67 15.43 -2.69 2.50
C SER A 67 16.68 -2.56 1.62
N ASN A 68 17.64 -3.49 1.74
CA ASN A 68 18.79 -3.56 0.82
C ASN A 68 18.40 -3.93 -0.62
N ILE A 69 17.23 -4.54 -0.79
CA ILE A 69 16.77 -5.06 -2.08
C ILE A 69 15.69 -4.17 -2.68
N ALA A 70 14.74 -3.72 -1.87
CA ALA A 70 13.62 -2.90 -2.33
C ALA A 70 13.10 -2.00 -1.21
N GLU A 71 12.78 -0.76 -1.56
CA GLU A 71 12.31 0.22 -0.58
C GLU A 71 10.81 0.13 -0.26
N GLY A 72 10.04 -0.60 -1.06
CA GLY A 72 8.58 -0.64 -0.94
C GLY A 72 7.90 0.63 -1.44
N CYS A 73 6.58 0.74 -1.28
CA CYS A 73 5.84 1.92 -1.71
C CYS A 73 6.07 3.11 -0.75
N THR A 74 5.71 4.30 -1.18
CA THR A 74 5.75 5.48 -0.32
C THR A 74 4.81 5.27 0.86
N ASN A 75 5.30 5.55 2.06
CA ASN A 75 4.52 5.41 3.27
C ASN A 75 3.34 6.39 3.25
N TYR A 76 2.16 5.94 3.69
CA TYR A 76 0.96 6.77 3.79
C TYR A 76 1.15 8.04 4.64
N ASN A 77 2.14 8.05 5.53
CA ASN A 77 2.50 9.20 6.37
C ASN A 77 3.38 10.23 5.64
N TYR A 78 4.01 9.84 4.54
CA TYR A 78 5.05 10.61 3.87
C TYR A 78 4.82 10.65 2.35
N GLN A 79 3.61 11.09 1.94
CA GLN A 79 3.39 11.44 0.56
C GLN A 79 4.34 12.57 0.17
N TYR A 80 4.79 12.54 -1.06
CA TYR A 80 5.63 13.60 -1.59
C TYR A 80 4.76 14.77 -2.05
N MET A 81 5.04 15.94 -1.47
CA MET A 81 4.32 17.17 -1.80
C MET A 81 4.83 17.75 -3.11
N ALA A 82 3.94 18.37 -3.87
CA ALA A 82 4.31 19.11 -5.06
C ALA A 82 5.31 20.22 -4.71
N ALA A 83 6.43 20.23 -5.41
CA ALA A 83 7.50 21.21 -5.19
C ALA A 83 7.16 22.59 -5.79
N LEU A 84 6.28 22.60 -6.78
CA LEU A 84 5.75 23.82 -7.40
C LEU A 84 4.28 23.58 -7.81
N PRO A 85 3.34 24.48 -7.41
CA PRO A 85 1.96 24.46 -7.90
C PRO A 85 1.88 24.77 -9.40
N GLU A 86 0.98 24.07 -10.10
CA GLU A 86 0.68 24.28 -11.52
C GLU A 86 -0.83 24.13 -11.78
N GLU A 87 -1.36 24.86 -12.75
CA GLU A 87 -2.75 24.77 -13.15
C GLU A 87 -2.94 24.02 -14.47
N ASN A 88 -4.01 23.22 -14.55
CA ASN A 88 -4.41 22.53 -15.77
C ASN A 88 -3.31 21.67 -16.41
N VAL A 89 -2.58 20.92 -15.61
CA VAL A 89 -1.44 20.07 -16.01
C VAL A 89 -1.77 18.58 -15.92
N LYS A 90 -0.94 17.77 -16.57
CA LYS A 90 -0.98 16.29 -16.44
C LYS A 90 0.26 15.76 -15.71
N ARG A 91 0.76 16.51 -14.74
CA ARG A 91 1.98 16.17 -14.01
C ARG A 91 1.97 16.71 -12.59
N VAL A 92 2.89 16.17 -11.79
CA VAL A 92 3.26 16.75 -10.49
C VAL A 92 4.76 17.02 -10.52
N LEU A 93 5.17 18.23 -10.17
CA LEU A 93 6.58 18.60 -10.06
C LEU A 93 7.12 18.23 -8.68
N LEU A 94 8.23 17.52 -8.66
CA LEU A 94 8.93 17.09 -7.44
C LEU A 94 10.39 17.56 -7.46
N SER A 95 11.05 17.53 -6.30
CA SER A 95 12.50 17.58 -6.23
C SER A 95 13.11 16.31 -6.84
N ALA A 96 14.36 16.38 -7.28
CA ALA A 96 15.05 15.24 -7.88
C ALA A 96 15.13 14.05 -6.90
N SER A 97 15.35 14.30 -5.61
CA SER A 97 15.44 13.25 -4.59
C SER A 97 14.12 12.53 -4.35
N GLN A 98 13.01 13.25 -4.35
CA GLN A 98 11.67 12.66 -4.22
C GLN A 98 11.28 11.88 -5.48
N ALA A 99 11.59 12.44 -6.64
CA ALA A 99 11.26 11.82 -7.93
C ALA A 99 12.01 10.50 -8.19
N ALA A 100 13.18 10.30 -7.58
CA ALA A 100 13.97 9.07 -7.72
C ALA A 100 13.22 7.80 -7.25
N GLY A 101 12.18 7.95 -6.43
CA GLY A 101 11.32 6.83 -5.99
C GLY A 101 10.27 6.38 -7.01
N PHE A 102 10.08 7.10 -8.13
CA PHE A 102 9.04 6.80 -9.10
C PHE A 102 9.59 6.07 -10.33
N ILE A 103 8.75 5.26 -10.95
CA ILE A 103 9.09 4.44 -12.11
C ILE A 103 8.03 4.65 -13.21
N VAL A 104 8.45 4.83 -14.44
CA VAL A 104 7.56 4.89 -15.60
C VAL A 104 6.77 3.58 -15.71
N GLY A 105 5.46 3.69 -15.88
CA GLY A 105 4.54 2.55 -15.94
C GLY A 105 4.01 2.10 -14.58
N SER A 106 4.58 2.57 -13.45
CA SER A 106 3.99 2.33 -12.13
C SER A 106 2.70 3.12 -11.95
N THR A 107 1.86 2.70 -11.01
CA THR A 107 0.64 3.42 -10.65
C THR A 107 0.86 4.32 -9.46
N VAL A 108 0.21 5.48 -9.49
CA VAL A 108 0.25 6.48 -8.42
C VAL A 108 -1.14 7.00 -8.12
N SER A 109 -1.31 7.56 -6.92
CA SER A 109 -2.46 8.38 -6.55
C SER A 109 -2.00 9.81 -6.29
N VAL A 110 -2.81 10.77 -6.68
CA VAL A 110 -2.57 12.20 -6.47
C VAL A 110 -3.75 12.79 -5.72
N GLY A 111 -3.45 13.51 -4.66
CA GLY A 111 -4.48 14.15 -3.85
C GLY A 111 -4.07 15.53 -3.38
N ASP A 112 -5.05 16.34 -3.04
CA ASP A 112 -4.84 17.64 -2.43
C ASP A 112 -5.48 17.70 -1.05
N MET A 113 -4.65 17.97 -0.05
CA MET A 113 -5.08 18.05 1.34
C MET A 113 -5.91 19.33 1.60
N GLY A 114 -5.65 20.42 0.86
CA GLY A 114 -6.30 21.69 1.08
C GLY A 114 -6.15 22.19 2.51
N ALA A 115 -7.25 22.56 3.14
CA ALA A 115 -7.29 23.03 4.52
C ALA A 115 -7.37 21.89 5.57
N GLN A 116 -7.33 20.63 5.15
CA GLN A 116 -7.44 19.49 6.07
C GLN A 116 -6.16 19.30 6.92
N SER A 117 -6.33 18.82 8.14
CA SER A 117 -5.20 18.54 9.00
C SER A 117 -4.53 17.22 8.61
N ASN A 118 -3.23 17.11 8.89
CA ASN A 118 -2.46 15.87 8.73
C ASN A 118 -3.03 14.65 9.49
N LYS A 119 -4.04 14.84 10.33
CA LYS A 119 -4.67 13.76 11.10
C LYS A 119 -5.57 12.86 10.25
N ASP A 120 -6.05 13.36 9.10
CA ASP A 120 -6.99 12.64 8.24
C ASP A 120 -6.28 12.00 7.03
N ARG A 121 -5.08 11.48 7.23
CA ARG A 121 -4.20 10.92 6.17
C ARG A 121 -4.77 9.69 5.46
N TRP A 122 -5.79 9.10 6.00
CA TRP A 122 -6.52 7.95 5.43
C TRP A 122 -7.68 8.34 4.54
N ASN A 123 -7.90 9.62 4.41
CA ASN A 123 -9.07 10.16 3.75
C ASN A 123 -8.98 10.09 2.23
N ALA A 124 -10.13 10.16 1.62
CA ALA A 124 -10.29 10.18 0.18
C ALA A 124 -9.52 11.33 -0.51
N TRP A 125 -9.12 12.38 0.24
CA TRP A 125 -8.33 13.49 -0.28
C TRP A 125 -6.97 13.06 -0.85
N MET A 126 -6.37 11.99 -0.34
CA MET A 126 -5.07 11.49 -0.82
C MET A 126 -5.10 11.01 -2.28
N ARG A 127 -6.27 10.95 -2.89
CA ARG A 127 -6.52 10.49 -4.25
C ARG A 127 -7.67 11.24 -4.93
N ASN A 128 -8.02 12.42 -4.42
CA ASN A 128 -9.16 13.19 -4.92
C ASN A 128 -8.89 13.87 -6.26
N LEU A 129 -7.64 13.99 -6.71
CA LEU A 129 -7.27 14.54 -8.02
C LEU A 129 -7.06 13.43 -9.05
N ALA A 130 -6.38 12.35 -8.69
CA ALA A 130 -6.20 11.19 -9.56
C ALA A 130 -5.98 9.93 -8.71
N ASP A 131 -6.57 8.81 -9.13
CA ASP A 131 -6.51 7.54 -8.42
C ASP A 131 -6.14 6.41 -9.37
N LEU A 132 -5.18 5.58 -8.99
CA LEU A 132 -4.68 4.43 -9.77
C LEU A 132 -4.29 4.81 -11.21
N VAL A 133 -3.57 5.91 -11.37
CA VAL A 133 -3.11 6.39 -12.68
C VAL A 133 -1.67 6.01 -12.93
N LYS A 134 -1.32 5.75 -14.20
CA LYS A 134 0.04 5.38 -14.57
C LYS A 134 0.94 6.61 -14.70
N VAL A 135 2.19 6.44 -14.31
CA VAL A 135 3.28 7.36 -14.67
C VAL A 135 3.63 7.12 -16.14
N SER A 136 3.36 8.10 -17.00
CA SER A 136 3.62 8.00 -18.43
C SER A 136 5.07 8.32 -18.81
N SER A 137 5.66 9.32 -18.16
CA SER A 137 7.09 9.66 -18.30
C SER A 137 7.58 10.40 -17.06
N ILE A 138 8.90 10.42 -16.89
CA ILE A 138 9.60 11.18 -15.85
C ILE A 138 10.69 11.99 -16.57
N GLU A 139 10.69 13.30 -16.39
CA GLU A 139 11.60 14.20 -17.10
C GLU A 139 12.02 15.40 -16.25
N LYS A 140 13.20 15.91 -16.52
CA LYS A 140 13.66 17.17 -15.94
C LYS A 140 13.04 18.36 -16.67
N VAL A 141 12.54 19.32 -15.91
CA VAL A 141 11.96 20.56 -16.44
C VAL A 141 12.51 21.74 -15.66
N THR A 142 12.72 22.87 -16.36
CA THR A 142 13.13 24.11 -15.73
C THR A 142 11.95 25.08 -15.75
N VAL A 143 11.53 25.51 -14.57
CA VAL A 143 10.45 26.51 -14.41
C VAL A 143 11.02 27.69 -13.61
N ASN A 144 10.93 28.89 -14.16
CA ASN A 144 11.46 30.12 -13.54
C ASN A 144 12.91 30.01 -13.09
N GLY A 145 13.76 29.30 -13.88
CA GLY A 145 15.18 29.12 -13.59
C GLY A 145 15.51 28.02 -12.55
N THR A 146 14.50 27.34 -12.00
CA THR A 146 14.68 26.24 -11.05
C THR A 146 14.38 24.91 -11.73
N GLU A 147 15.27 23.93 -11.54
CA GLU A 147 15.10 22.56 -12.07
C GLU A 147 14.20 21.76 -11.15
N TYR A 148 13.20 21.10 -11.73
CA TYR A 148 12.30 20.13 -11.11
C TYR A 148 12.31 18.83 -11.88
N THR A 149 11.76 17.79 -11.30
CA THR A 149 11.44 16.55 -12.00
C THR A 149 9.94 16.41 -12.12
N ALA A 150 9.44 16.34 -13.34
CA ALA A 150 8.02 16.16 -13.64
C ALA A 150 7.68 14.67 -13.65
N ILE A 151 6.71 14.29 -12.82
CA ILE A 151 6.06 12.98 -12.87
C ILE A 151 4.81 13.16 -13.73
N ASN A 152 4.90 12.78 -15.00
CA ASN A 152 3.80 12.90 -15.96
C ASN A 152 2.80 11.74 -15.78
N LEU A 153 1.52 12.06 -15.83
CA LEU A 153 0.41 11.17 -15.52
C LEU A 153 -0.38 10.81 -16.78
N ASP A 154 -0.74 9.54 -16.93
CA ASP A 154 -1.63 9.06 -17.99
C ASP A 154 -3.10 9.29 -17.58
N ILE A 155 -3.55 10.52 -17.69
CA ILE A 155 -4.92 10.96 -17.38
C ILE A 155 -5.58 11.61 -18.59
N SER A 156 -6.87 11.42 -18.74
CA SER A 156 -7.67 12.02 -19.84
C SER A 156 -7.87 13.53 -19.67
N GLY A 157 -8.04 13.98 -18.43
CA GLY A 157 -8.21 15.40 -18.07
C GLY A 157 -6.91 16.05 -17.62
N THR A 158 -7.02 17.11 -16.85
CA THR A 158 -5.93 17.82 -16.18
C THR A 158 -6.18 17.89 -14.68
N VAL A 159 -5.14 18.14 -13.92
CA VAL A 159 -5.20 18.45 -12.49
C VAL A 159 -4.65 19.85 -12.24
N THR A 160 -5.10 20.49 -11.18
CA THR A 160 -4.48 21.68 -10.63
C THR A 160 -3.81 21.30 -9.33
N THR A 161 -2.51 21.52 -9.25
CA THR A 161 -1.71 21.23 -8.05
C THR A 161 -1.54 22.48 -7.20
N THR A 162 -1.47 22.30 -5.90
CA THR A 162 -1.22 23.34 -4.90
C THR A 162 -0.01 22.96 -4.05
N ALA A 163 0.37 23.82 -3.11
CA ALA A 163 1.42 23.49 -2.14
C ALA A 163 1.04 22.32 -1.18
N THR A 164 -0.25 21.96 -1.14
CA THR A 164 -0.77 20.84 -0.35
C THR A 164 -1.12 19.61 -1.18
N THR A 165 -0.83 19.64 -2.49
CA THR A 165 -0.97 18.47 -3.37
C THR A 165 0.13 17.48 -3.06
N CYS A 166 -0.23 16.21 -2.95
CA CYS A 166 0.71 15.11 -2.75
C CYS A 166 0.57 14.05 -3.84
N ILE A 167 1.65 13.32 -4.09
CA ILE A 167 1.68 12.13 -4.95
C ILE A 167 2.23 10.95 -4.17
N SER A 168 1.65 9.77 -4.36
CA SER A 168 2.01 8.56 -3.64
C SER A 168 1.98 7.33 -4.54
N THR A 169 2.94 6.43 -4.34
CA THR A 169 2.92 5.08 -4.94
C THR A 169 2.18 4.08 -4.06
N MET A 170 1.71 4.48 -2.86
CA MET A 170 0.90 3.64 -2.00
C MET A 170 -0.40 3.25 -2.71
N PRO A 171 -0.66 1.95 -2.93
CA PRO A 171 -1.83 1.54 -3.67
C PRO A 171 -3.09 1.60 -2.79
N TRP A 172 -4.10 2.33 -3.25
CA TRP A 172 -5.45 2.31 -2.69
C TRP A 172 -6.31 1.20 -3.30
N HIS A 173 -5.81 0.61 -4.39
CA HIS A 173 -6.41 -0.51 -5.09
C HIS A 173 -5.38 -1.62 -5.23
N SER A 174 -5.84 -2.85 -5.21
CA SER A 174 -5.02 -4.03 -5.51
C SER A 174 -4.58 -4.06 -6.98
N GLY A 175 -3.54 -4.83 -7.29
CA GLY A 175 -3.06 -5.02 -8.66
C GLY A 175 -2.09 -3.95 -9.16
N ALA A 176 -1.59 -3.08 -8.29
CA ALA A 176 -0.59 -2.08 -8.67
C ALA A 176 0.70 -2.72 -9.24
N THR A 177 1.03 -3.94 -8.82
CA THR A 177 2.18 -4.70 -9.33
C THR A 177 2.00 -5.22 -10.75
N GLU A 178 0.78 -5.29 -11.28
CA GLU A 178 0.52 -5.74 -12.67
C GLU A 178 1.14 -4.82 -13.71
N ALA A 179 1.26 -3.52 -13.41
CA ALA A 179 1.80 -2.52 -14.31
C ALA A 179 3.32 -2.36 -14.20
N LEU A 180 3.96 -2.97 -13.21
CA LEU A 180 5.39 -2.79 -12.96
C LEU A 180 6.24 -3.50 -14.01
N PRO A 181 7.33 -2.86 -14.50
CA PRO A 181 8.21 -3.45 -15.51
C PRO A 181 8.80 -4.81 -15.11
N GLY A 182 9.14 -4.99 -13.85
CA GLY A 182 9.74 -6.23 -13.34
C GLY A 182 8.80 -7.44 -13.25
N HIS A 183 7.51 -7.27 -13.55
CA HIS A 183 6.52 -8.34 -13.55
C HIS A 183 6.18 -8.88 -14.96
N LYS A 184 6.57 -8.17 -16.01
CA LYS A 184 6.13 -8.46 -17.38
C LYS A 184 6.71 -9.73 -17.99
N ASP A 185 7.74 -10.29 -17.39
CA ASP A 185 8.43 -11.52 -17.83
C ASP A 185 7.82 -12.81 -17.26
N GLY A 186 6.72 -12.70 -16.53
CA GLY A 186 6.10 -13.83 -15.83
C GLY A 186 6.82 -14.22 -14.55
N CYS A 187 7.79 -13.45 -14.10
CA CYS A 187 8.46 -13.68 -12.82
C CYS A 187 7.48 -13.55 -11.66
N THR A 188 7.49 -14.52 -10.76
CA THR A 188 6.65 -14.50 -9.54
C THR A 188 7.12 -13.47 -8.51
N PHE A 189 8.27 -12.85 -8.73
CA PHE A 189 8.84 -11.79 -7.92
C PHE A 189 8.97 -10.54 -8.77
N SER A 190 8.33 -9.45 -8.39
CA SER A 190 8.59 -8.13 -8.97
C SER A 190 9.64 -7.42 -8.13
N LEU A 191 10.74 -7.09 -8.76
CA LEU A 191 11.81 -6.29 -8.18
C LEU A 191 11.91 -5.01 -9.00
N THR A 192 11.73 -3.87 -8.37
CA THR A 192 11.84 -2.57 -9.01
C THR A 192 12.81 -1.69 -8.24
N ALA A 193 13.59 -0.91 -8.95
CA ALA A 193 14.49 0.08 -8.37
C ALA A 193 13.72 1.37 -8.05
N GLY A 194 12.79 1.30 -7.09
CA GLY A 194 11.99 2.47 -6.70
C GLY A 194 10.99 2.15 -5.61
N LYS A 195 10.27 3.16 -5.18
CA LYS A 195 9.27 3.03 -4.11
C LYS A 195 7.94 2.58 -4.68
N THR A 196 7.82 1.29 -4.91
CA THR A 196 6.63 0.66 -5.48
C THR A 196 6.25 -0.58 -4.69
N PRO A 197 4.98 -1.01 -4.72
CA PRO A 197 4.59 -2.29 -4.14
C PRO A 197 5.33 -3.44 -4.83
N LEU A 198 5.46 -4.56 -4.13
CA LEU A 198 6.21 -5.73 -4.55
C LEU A 198 5.29 -6.92 -4.74
N ARG A 199 5.73 -7.88 -5.56
CA ARG A 199 5.14 -9.21 -5.62
C ARG A 199 6.17 -10.25 -5.19
N VAL A 200 5.84 -11.05 -4.20
CA VAL A 200 6.70 -12.10 -3.67
C VAL A 200 5.98 -13.43 -3.78
N ALA A 201 6.56 -14.38 -4.48
CA ALA A 201 5.98 -15.72 -4.70
C ALA A 201 4.51 -15.68 -5.18
N GLY A 202 4.17 -14.73 -6.06
CA GLY A 202 2.83 -14.55 -6.59
C GLY A 202 1.87 -13.73 -5.72
N VAL A 203 2.30 -13.27 -4.54
CA VAL A 203 1.49 -12.47 -3.63
C VAL A 203 1.93 -11.01 -3.68
N GLU A 204 1.00 -10.10 -3.93
CA GLU A 204 1.24 -8.65 -3.88
C GLU A 204 1.40 -8.20 -2.44
N VAL A 205 2.57 -7.65 -2.12
CA VAL A 205 2.94 -7.16 -0.80
C VAL A 205 2.97 -5.64 -0.84
N LEU A 206 2.24 -5.02 0.07
CA LEU A 206 2.14 -3.58 0.19
C LEU A 206 3.19 -3.05 1.18
N ASP A 207 4.46 -3.33 0.91
CA ASP A 207 5.54 -2.84 1.76
C ASP A 207 5.56 -1.29 1.74
N GLY A 208 5.64 -0.68 2.92
CA GLY A 208 5.53 0.78 3.09
C GLY A 208 4.11 1.30 3.25
N SER A 209 3.08 0.53 2.93
CA SER A 209 1.70 0.75 3.36
C SER A 209 1.41 -0.13 4.56
N TYR A 210 0.20 -0.10 5.13
CA TYR A 210 -0.05 -1.07 6.15
C TYR A 210 -1.09 -2.10 5.82
N THR A 211 -0.75 -3.30 6.21
CA THR A 211 -1.60 -4.45 6.20
C THR A 211 -1.85 -4.84 7.64
N ILE A 212 -3.07 -5.07 8.01
CA ILE A 212 -3.37 -5.62 9.32
C ILE A 212 -3.33 -7.13 9.20
N GLY A 213 -2.30 -7.71 9.75
CA GLY A 213 -2.27 -9.13 10.08
C GLY A 213 -3.08 -9.37 11.35
N LEU A 214 -3.94 -10.37 11.36
CA LEU A 214 -4.80 -10.68 12.49
C LEU A 214 -4.34 -11.93 13.23
N ASP A 215 -3.32 -11.81 13.92
CA ASP A 215 -2.95 -12.47 15.15
C ASP A 215 -1.57 -11.99 15.57
N PRO A 216 -1.30 -11.89 16.76
CA PRO A 216 -1.92 -12.49 17.92
C PRO A 216 -2.90 -11.55 18.63
N LEU A 217 -3.76 -12.14 19.46
CA LEU A 217 -4.47 -11.39 20.48
C LEU A 217 -3.50 -11.08 21.62
N TYR A 218 -3.39 -9.82 21.99
CA TYR A 218 -2.61 -9.39 23.14
C TYR A 218 -3.55 -9.06 24.29
N ASP A 219 -3.31 -9.67 25.42
CA ASP A 219 -3.89 -9.24 26.70
C ASP A 219 -2.81 -8.55 27.52
N THR A 220 -3.18 -7.45 28.15
CA THR A 220 -2.25 -6.62 28.93
C THR A 220 -2.79 -6.43 30.33
N THR A 221 -2.01 -6.82 31.34
CA THR A 221 -2.33 -6.61 32.74
C THR A 221 -1.29 -5.70 33.37
N ALA A 222 -1.73 -4.66 34.07
CA ALA A 222 -0.80 -3.80 34.80
C ALA A 222 -0.12 -4.63 35.90
N ASN A 223 1.22 -4.51 36.01
CA ASN A 223 2.01 -5.20 37.02
C ASN A 223 2.43 -4.29 38.18
N GLU A 224 2.89 -4.90 39.26
CA GLU A 224 3.28 -4.20 40.49
C GLU A 224 4.52 -3.28 40.29
N ALA A 225 5.30 -3.49 39.27
CA ALA A 225 6.45 -2.65 38.94
C ALA A 225 6.10 -1.39 38.15
N GLY A 226 4.82 -1.10 37.92
CA GLY A 226 4.34 0.06 37.17
C GLY A 226 4.44 -0.10 35.65
N GLY A 227 4.64 -1.32 35.17
CA GLY A 227 4.61 -1.71 33.76
C GLY A 227 3.40 -2.56 33.42
N PHE A 228 3.49 -3.31 32.33
CA PHE A 228 2.45 -4.22 31.89
C PHE A 228 3.03 -5.60 31.59
N ASP A 229 2.32 -6.62 32.00
CA ASP A 229 2.54 -8.00 31.56
C ASP A 229 1.71 -8.25 30.30
N TYR A 230 2.32 -8.90 29.32
CA TYR A 230 1.68 -9.19 28.04
C TYR A 230 1.48 -10.69 27.91
N THR A 231 0.23 -11.09 27.71
CA THR A 231 -0.09 -12.46 27.31
C THR A 231 -0.43 -12.46 25.83
N VAL A 232 0.26 -13.30 25.06
CA VAL A 232 0.08 -13.40 23.62
C VAL A 232 -0.64 -14.71 23.31
N TYR A 233 -1.85 -14.60 22.74
CA TYR A 233 -2.62 -15.76 22.28
C TYR A 233 -2.50 -15.85 20.76
N GLN A 234 -2.00 -16.95 20.25
CA GLN A 234 -1.90 -17.21 18.82
C GLN A 234 -2.83 -18.35 18.42
N CYS A 235 -3.78 -18.06 17.55
CA CYS A 235 -4.66 -19.07 16.98
C CYS A 235 -4.00 -19.66 15.74
N ARG A 236 -3.58 -20.93 15.81
CA ARG A 236 -2.96 -21.65 14.70
C ARG A 236 -3.97 -22.33 13.76
N ASP A 237 -5.24 -22.30 14.12
CA ASP A 237 -6.32 -22.89 13.35
C ASP A 237 -7.34 -21.79 12.98
N SER A 238 -7.26 -21.32 11.73
CA SER A 238 -8.14 -20.25 11.25
C SER A 238 -9.63 -20.60 11.34
N GLN A 239 -9.98 -21.89 11.38
CA GLN A 239 -11.38 -22.32 11.53
C GLN A 239 -11.92 -22.05 12.94
N LYS A 240 -11.06 -21.93 13.93
CA LYS A 240 -11.41 -21.61 15.32
C LYS A 240 -11.53 -20.13 15.61
N LEU A 241 -11.05 -19.28 14.67
CA LEU A 241 -11.27 -17.83 14.81
C LEU A 241 -12.76 -17.54 14.63
N SER A 242 -13.46 -17.28 15.72
CA SER A 242 -14.82 -16.77 15.65
C SER A 242 -14.80 -15.27 15.31
N GLY A 243 -15.84 -14.78 14.65
CA GLY A 243 -16.01 -13.34 14.43
C GLY A 243 -16.34 -12.55 15.70
N SER A 244 -16.24 -13.19 16.86
CA SER A 244 -16.40 -12.58 18.18
C SER A 244 -15.16 -12.92 19.01
N ILE A 245 -14.37 -11.88 19.32
CA ILE A 245 -13.30 -11.99 20.30
C ILE A 245 -13.96 -11.73 21.66
N THR A 246 -14.37 -12.78 22.31
CA THR A 246 -14.65 -12.75 23.75
C THR A 246 -13.41 -13.27 24.45
N ALA A 247 -12.81 -12.41 25.28
CA ALA A 247 -11.77 -12.81 26.23
C ALA A 247 -12.33 -13.83 27.22
#